data_f98f34210a16810f41674ef4a6eb39e2
#
_entry.id   f98f34210a16810f41674ef4a6eb39e2
#
_cell.length_a   1.000
_cell.length_b   1.000
_cell.length_c   1.000
_cell.angle_alpha   90.00
_cell.angle_beta   90.00
_cell.angle_gamma   90.00
#
_symmetry.space_group_name_H-M   'P 1'
#
loop_
_entity.id
_entity.type
_entity.pdbx_description
1 polymer ?
#
loop_
_entity_poly.entity_id
_entity_poly.type
_entity_poly.pdbx_seq_one_letter_code
_entity_poly.pdbx_strand_id
1 'polypeptide(L)'
;MNNILIHNSNNRIYTPYKFYRNVVWAYLLLLIFEGALRKWFLPGLATPLLIIRDPLAAYLTYIGISRGWLKSNYIIVMFIVSTLSLLISLVLGHQNLMVGLFGWRIYTIHFPTMFVIARVLTRNDLLKMIRFILYVSIPMTILIVIQFYSPPSAWVNRGIGGEGTAGFATIESYSRPPGTFSFTAGYVCFQAIVGCLLLYYLIMNKQLSEKNRIPNLLLLVMTGCYLLSIPISISRTHFFQTCVFLLFLGFATMQ
;
A
#
# COMPACT_ATOMS: atom_id res chain seq x y z
N MET A 1 -2.34 -33.53 37.33
CA MET A 1 -2.92 -32.28 37.82
C MET A 1 -2.31 -31.04 37.19
N ASN A 2 -1.76 -31.11 35.98
CA ASN A 2 -0.98 -30.01 35.31
C ASN A 2 -1.55 -29.50 33.99
N ASN A 3 -2.79 -29.88 33.60
CA ASN A 3 -3.34 -29.51 32.30
C ASN A 3 -4.40 -28.38 32.31
N ILE A 4 -4.72 -27.81 33.49
CA ILE A 4 -5.81 -26.81 33.62
C ILE A 4 -5.27 -25.36 33.55
N LEU A 5 -3.99 -25.14 33.80
CA LEU A 5 -3.43 -23.77 33.84
C LEU A 5 -2.96 -23.23 32.49
N ILE A 6 -2.82 -24.05 31.46
CA ILE A 6 -2.34 -23.60 30.11
C ILE A 6 -3.46 -22.95 29.29
N HIS A 7 -4.73 -23.26 29.58
CA HIS A 7 -5.87 -22.77 28.77
C HIS A 7 -6.28 -21.33 29.12
N ASN A 8 -5.89 -20.78 30.28
CA ASN A 8 -6.35 -19.46 30.72
C ASN A 8 -5.31 -18.35 30.44
N SER A 9 -4.05 -18.68 30.22
CA SER A 9 -3.00 -17.71 29.87
C SER A 9 -3.05 -17.26 28.41
N ASN A 10 -3.52 -18.12 27.51
CA ASN A 10 -3.58 -17.83 26.07
C ASN A 10 -4.64 -16.76 25.71
N ASN A 11 -5.77 -16.71 26.42
CA ASN A 11 -6.82 -15.73 26.10
C ASN A 11 -6.45 -14.28 26.46
N ARG A 12 -5.61 -14.05 27.45
CA ARG A 12 -5.15 -12.68 27.81
C ARG A 12 -4.05 -12.14 26.87
N ILE A 13 -3.29 -13.02 26.24
CA ILE A 13 -2.23 -12.62 25.30
C ILE A 13 -2.82 -12.26 23.92
N TYR A 14 -3.97 -12.84 23.54
CA TYR A 14 -4.60 -12.62 22.22
C TYR A 14 -5.33 -11.26 22.09
N THR A 15 -5.84 -10.68 23.17
CA THR A 15 -6.62 -9.43 23.13
C THR A 15 -5.81 -8.21 22.67
N PRO A 16 -4.59 -7.94 23.18
CA PRO A 16 -3.82 -6.79 22.70
C PRO A 16 -3.38 -6.94 21.23
N TYR A 17 -3.07 -8.15 20.78
CA TYR A 17 -2.70 -8.39 19.39
C TYR A 17 -3.88 -8.19 18.42
N LYS A 18 -5.12 -8.45 18.83
CA LYS A 18 -6.30 -8.18 18.00
C LYS A 18 -6.47 -6.68 17.74
N PHE A 19 -6.25 -5.85 18.75
CA PHE A 19 -6.29 -4.40 18.58
C PHE A 19 -5.21 -3.91 17.61
N TYR A 20 -3.97 -4.34 17.77
CA TYR A 20 -2.87 -3.95 16.85
C TYR A 20 -3.14 -4.40 15.42
N ARG A 21 -3.71 -5.58 15.20
CA ARG A 21 -4.13 -6.04 13.88
C ARG A 21 -5.20 -5.12 13.26
N ASN A 22 -6.15 -4.65 14.05
CA ASN A 22 -7.16 -3.70 13.57
C ASN A 22 -6.51 -2.36 13.19
N VAL A 23 -5.51 -1.88 13.95
CA VAL A 23 -4.74 -0.67 13.61
C VAL A 23 -3.98 -0.87 12.28
N VAL A 24 -3.39 -2.05 12.07
CA VAL A 24 -2.73 -2.37 10.79
C VAL A 24 -3.72 -2.40 9.63
N TRP A 25 -4.94 -2.94 9.83
CA TRP A 25 -6.00 -2.88 8.83
C TRP A 25 -6.43 -1.45 8.52
N ALA A 26 -6.63 -0.62 9.55
CA ALA A 26 -6.95 0.80 9.35
C ALA A 26 -5.84 1.53 8.58
N TYR A 27 -4.58 1.24 8.91
CA TYR A 27 -3.42 1.79 8.19
C TYR A 27 -3.43 1.37 6.70
N LEU A 28 -3.70 0.10 6.39
CA LEU A 28 -3.80 -0.40 5.01
C LEU A 28 -4.96 0.26 4.24
N LEU A 29 -6.12 0.38 4.87
CA LEU A 29 -7.30 1.04 4.25
C LEU A 29 -7.00 2.51 3.94
N LEU A 30 -6.40 3.23 4.88
CA LEU A 30 -5.99 4.61 4.64
C LEU A 30 -4.92 4.70 3.55
N LEU A 31 -3.97 3.74 3.48
CA LEU A 31 -2.96 3.72 2.43
C LEU A 31 -3.58 3.64 1.02
N ILE A 32 -4.66 2.87 0.86
CA ILE A 32 -5.32 2.67 -0.44
C ILE A 32 -6.31 3.80 -0.74
N PHE A 33 -7.05 4.29 0.27
CA PHE A 33 -8.22 5.16 0.06
C PHE A 33 -8.02 6.62 0.50
N GLU A 34 -6.89 6.98 1.14
CA GLU A 34 -6.60 8.37 1.54
C GLU A 34 -6.74 9.36 0.38
N GLY A 35 -6.21 9.02 -0.80
CA GLY A 35 -6.31 9.89 -1.96
C GLY A 35 -7.75 10.08 -2.45
N ALA A 36 -8.61 9.05 -2.33
CA ALA A 36 -10.04 9.17 -2.62
C ALA A 36 -10.74 10.14 -1.65
N LEU A 37 -10.42 10.05 -0.35
CA LEU A 37 -10.94 10.98 0.66
C LEU A 37 -10.56 12.43 0.33
N ARG A 38 -9.32 12.66 -0.06
CA ARG A 38 -8.78 13.99 -0.38
C ARG A 38 -9.31 14.59 -1.70
N LYS A 39 -9.71 13.73 -2.65
CA LYS A 39 -10.20 14.16 -3.97
C LYS A 39 -11.72 14.36 -4.00
N TRP A 40 -12.48 13.40 -3.46
CA TRP A 40 -13.91 13.32 -3.70
C TRP A 40 -14.76 13.54 -2.46
N PHE A 41 -14.36 13.02 -1.29
CA PHE A 41 -15.21 13.04 -0.10
C PHE A 41 -14.95 14.22 0.82
N LEU A 42 -13.68 14.55 1.06
CA LEU A 42 -13.26 15.58 2.01
C LEU A 42 -12.20 16.52 1.40
N PRO A 43 -12.47 17.16 0.26
CA PRO A 43 -11.47 17.99 -0.42
C PRO A 43 -11.01 19.17 0.43
N GLY A 44 -11.87 19.77 1.26
CA GLY A 44 -11.50 20.84 2.19
C GLY A 44 -10.53 20.42 3.29
N LEU A 45 -10.37 19.11 3.54
CA LEU A 45 -9.43 18.55 4.50
C LEU A 45 -8.21 17.87 3.81
N ALA A 46 -7.93 18.23 2.56
CA ALA A 46 -6.88 17.59 1.78
C ALA A 46 -5.48 17.65 2.44
N THR A 47 -5.14 18.77 3.09
CA THR A 47 -3.86 18.94 3.79
C THR A 47 -3.80 18.14 5.11
N PRO A 48 -4.78 18.21 6.03
CA PRO A 48 -4.78 17.35 7.23
C PRO A 48 -4.79 15.86 6.89
N LEU A 49 -5.51 15.44 5.85
CA LEU A 49 -5.58 14.04 5.44
C LEU A 49 -4.24 13.50 4.92
N LEU A 50 -3.30 14.36 4.51
CA LEU A 50 -1.95 13.94 4.11
C LEU A 50 -1.20 13.23 5.26
N ILE A 51 -1.48 13.60 6.49
CA ILE A 51 -0.82 13.06 7.69
C ILE A 51 -1.71 12.12 8.50
N ILE A 52 -2.90 11.75 8.00
CA ILE A 52 -3.88 10.94 8.75
C ILE A 52 -3.33 9.55 9.12
N ARG A 53 -2.37 9.02 8.35
CA ARG A 53 -1.73 7.74 8.63
C ARG A 53 -0.63 7.81 9.68
N ASP A 54 -0.06 9.00 9.88
CA ASP A 54 1.08 9.19 10.78
C ASP A 54 0.76 8.84 12.24
N PRO A 55 -0.39 9.21 12.82
CA PRO A 55 -0.75 8.80 14.18
C PRO A 55 -0.79 7.29 14.36
N LEU A 56 -1.30 6.54 13.34
CA LEU A 56 -1.36 5.08 13.40
C LEU A 56 0.05 4.47 13.31
N ALA A 57 0.88 4.99 12.40
CA ALA A 57 2.27 4.55 12.25
C ALA A 57 3.10 4.89 13.50
N ALA A 58 2.96 6.11 14.04
CA ALA A 58 3.63 6.52 15.26
C ALA A 58 3.21 5.66 16.46
N TYR A 59 1.92 5.36 16.60
CA TYR A 59 1.42 4.47 17.64
C TYR A 59 2.04 3.06 17.53
N LEU A 60 2.04 2.47 16.33
CA LEU A 60 2.64 1.14 16.10
C LEU A 60 4.15 1.17 16.39
N THR A 61 4.86 2.19 15.93
CA THR A 61 6.30 2.38 16.20
C THR A 61 6.56 2.52 17.70
N TYR A 62 5.77 3.32 18.41
CA TYR A 62 5.85 3.46 19.86
C TYR A 62 5.71 2.11 20.59
N ILE A 63 4.70 1.32 20.23
CA ILE A 63 4.51 -0.03 20.77
C ILE A 63 5.72 -0.93 20.43
N GLY A 64 6.25 -0.82 19.21
CA GLY A 64 7.45 -1.56 18.80
C GLY A 64 8.67 -1.22 19.65
N ILE A 65 8.88 0.05 19.98
CA ILE A 65 9.94 0.51 20.87
C ILE A 65 9.71 0.00 22.29
N SER A 66 8.52 0.25 22.85
CA SER A 66 8.20 -0.11 24.24
C SER A 66 8.27 -1.61 24.53
N ARG A 67 8.04 -2.45 23.49
CA ARG A 67 8.13 -3.91 23.59
C ARG A 67 9.48 -4.48 23.13
N GLY A 68 10.42 -3.64 22.74
CA GLY A 68 11.75 -4.07 22.27
C GLY A 68 11.72 -4.85 20.95
N TRP A 69 10.70 -4.65 20.11
CA TRP A 69 10.59 -5.34 18.81
C TRP A 69 11.45 -4.69 17.72
N LEU A 70 11.84 -3.43 17.92
CA LEU A 70 12.60 -2.63 16.95
C LEU A 70 14.13 -2.72 17.17
N LYS A 71 14.64 -3.89 17.53
CA LYS A 71 16.07 -4.14 17.73
C LYS A 71 16.75 -4.55 16.43
N SER A 72 16.67 -3.70 15.40
CA SER A 72 17.29 -3.99 14.09
C SER A 72 18.25 -2.88 13.71
N ASN A 73 19.45 -3.24 13.27
CA ASN A 73 20.45 -2.31 12.78
C ASN A 73 19.95 -1.52 11.56
N TYR A 74 19.04 -2.10 10.75
CA TYR A 74 18.42 -1.40 9.62
C TYR A 74 17.65 -0.16 10.04
N ILE A 75 17.00 -0.18 11.21
CA ILE A 75 16.26 0.98 11.74
C ILE A 75 17.24 2.10 12.09
N ILE A 76 18.36 1.76 12.72
CA ILE A 76 19.40 2.73 13.08
C ILE A 76 20.00 3.34 11.81
N VAL A 77 20.37 2.50 10.84
CA VAL A 77 20.91 2.96 9.56
C VAL A 77 19.93 3.88 8.85
N MET A 78 18.66 3.49 8.76
CA MET A 78 17.62 4.33 8.12
C MET A 78 17.39 5.64 8.85
N PHE A 79 17.46 5.66 10.17
CA PHE A 79 17.39 6.89 10.95
C PHE A 79 18.56 7.83 10.65
N ILE A 80 19.79 7.30 10.61
CA ILE A 80 20.99 8.08 10.26
C ILE A 80 20.88 8.62 8.83
N VAL A 81 20.59 7.77 7.85
CA VAL A 81 20.46 8.16 6.44
C VAL A 81 19.37 9.21 6.24
N SER A 82 18.22 9.04 6.88
CA SER A 82 17.12 10.00 6.77
C SER A 82 17.45 11.35 7.42
N THR A 83 18.19 11.34 8.53
CA THR A 83 18.61 12.58 9.20
C THR A 83 19.69 13.31 8.40
N LEU A 84 20.65 12.59 7.83
CA LEU A 84 21.62 13.16 6.90
C LEU A 84 20.93 13.74 5.64
N SER A 85 19.96 13.01 5.07
CA SER A 85 19.17 13.50 3.93
C SER A 85 18.39 14.77 4.28
N LEU A 86 17.81 14.86 5.48
CA LEU A 86 17.17 16.09 5.95
C LEU A 86 18.16 17.26 6.01
N LEU A 87 19.34 17.07 6.59
CA LEU A 87 20.36 18.11 6.69
C LEU A 87 20.83 18.57 5.30
N ILE A 88 21.11 17.63 4.40
CA ILE A 88 21.51 17.95 3.02
C ILE A 88 20.38 18.70 2.29
N SER A 89 19.13 18.29 2.45
CA SER A 89 17.98 18.97 1.84
C SER A 89 17.82 20.41 2.33
N LEU A 90 18.14 20.69 3.60
CA LEU A 90 18.07 22.03 4.17
C LEU A 90 19.22 22.94 3.70
N VAL A 91 20.42 22.39 3.51
CA VAL A 91 21.62 23.17 3.15
C VAL A 91 21.74 23.34 1.62
N LEU A 92 21.58 22.24 0.87
CA LEU A 92 21.86 22.19 -0.57
C LEU A 92 20.61 21.99 -1.44
N GLY A 93 19.48 21.56 -0.83
CA GLY A 93 18.28 21.24 -1.57
C GLY A 93 17.23 22.35 -1.56
N HIS A 94 16.00 22.00 -1.19
CA HIS A 94 14.86 22.92 -1.21
C HIS A 94 14.90 24.03 -0.16
N GLN A 95 15.81 23.97 0.81
CA GLN A 95 15.96 24.93 1.91
C GLN A 95 14.64 25.18 2.70
N ASN A 96 13.70 24.25 2.61
CA ASN A 96 12.41 24.33 3.25
C ASN A 96 12.27 23.22 4.31
N LEU A 97 12.22 23.63 5.58
CA LEU A 97 12.14 22.71 6.71
C LEU A 97 10.90 21.81 6.65
N MET A 98 9.74 22.34 6.24
CA MET A 98 8.50 21.56 6.16
C MET A 98 8.62 20.43 5.14
N VAL A 99 9.16 20.72 3.94
CA VAL A 99 9.37 19.71 2.90
C VAL A 99 10.36 18.64 3.39
N GLY A 100 11.45 19.05 4.03
CA GLY A 100 12.43 18.14 4.61
C GLY A 100 11.83 17.24 5.69
N LEU A 101 11.03 17.79 6.61
CA LEU A 101 10.34 17.03 7.66
C LEU A 101 9.30 16.05 7.09
N PHE A 102 8.59 16.41 6.02
CA PHE A 102 7.68 15.48 5.33
C PHE A 102 8.42 14.27 4.74
N GLY A 103 9.60 14.43 4.19
CA GLY A 103 10.44 13.33 3.75
C GLY A 103 11.00 12.50 4.91
N TRP A 104 11.56 13.18 5.91
CA TRP A 104 12.18 12.56 7.08
C TRP A 104 11.20 11.64 7.86
N ARG A 105 9.94 12.07 8.09
CA ARG A 105 8.92 11.28 8.79
C ARG A 105 8.63 9.92 8.13
N ILE A 106 8.74 9.82 6.81
CA ILE A 106 8.48 8.56 6.10
C ILE A 106 9.47 7.49 6.55
N TYR A 107 10.73 7.85 6.68
CA TYR A 107 11.77 6.90 7.07
C TYR A 107 11.85 6.68 8.59
N THR A 108 11.48 7.67 9.38
CA THR A 108 11.59 7.58 10.85
C THR A 108 10.34 7.01 11.52
N ILE A 109 9.16 7.17 10.92
CA ILE A 109 7.89 6.71 11.48
C ILE A 109 7.38 5.48 10.70
N HIS A 110 7.26 5.58 9.38
CA HIS A 110 6.64 4.50 8.59
C HIS A 110 7.57 3.31 8.37
N PHE A 111 8.88 3.51 8.23
CA PHE A 111 9.82 2.41 8.04
C PHE A 111 9.87 1.45 9.26
N PRO A 112 10.01 1.92 10.52
CA PRO A 112 9.94 1.05 11.69
C PRO A 112 8.59 0.33 11.84
N THR A 113 7.50 0.96 11.41
CA THR A 113 6.15 0.35 11.44
C THR A 113 6.11 -1.00 10.70
N MET A 114 6.89 -1.20 9.62
CA MET A 114 6.92 -2.47 8.88
C MET A 114 7.38 -3.63 9.76
N PHE A 115 8.35 -3.42 10.64
CA PHE A 115 8.84 -4.44 11.57
C PHE A 115 7.78 -4.82 12.60
N VAL A 116 7.00 -3.84 13.05
CA VAL A 116 5.87 -4.07 13.97
C VAL A 116 4.76 -4.84 13.28
N ILE A 117 4.41 -4.48 12.04
CA ILE A 117 3.42 -5.19 11.21
C ILE A 117 3.82 -6.65 11.06
N ALA A 118 5.09 -6.93 10.72
CA ALA A 118 5.61 -8.28 10.58
C ALA A 118 5.52 -9.11 11.89
N ARG A 119 5.61 -8.47 13.05
CA ARG A 119 5.49 -9.13 14.37
C ARG A 119 4.05 -9.38 14.79
N VAL A 120 3.13 -8.51 14.40
CA VAL A 120 1.73 -8.52 14.83
C VAL A 120 0.87 -9.43 13.97
N LEU A 121 1.14 -9.50 12.67
CA LEU A 121 0.36 -10.28 11.72
C LEU A 121 0.72 -11.77 11.79
N THR A 122 -0.33 -12.60 11.84
CA THR A 122 -0.20 -14.04 11.61
C THR A 122 -0.24 -14.34 10.11
N ARG A 123 0.21 -15.54 9.72
CA ARG A 123 0.10 -16.02 8.33
C ARG A 123 -1.34 -15.91 7.79
N ASN A 124 -2.33 -16.22 8.62
CA ASN A 124 -3.74 -16.14 8.23
C ASN A 124 -4.21 -14.69 8.04
N ASP A 125 -3.73 -13.75 8.87
CA ASP A 125 -4.06 -12.34 8.73
C ASP A 125 -3.42 -11.79 7.44
N LEU A 126 -2.17 -12.17 7.16
CA LEU A 126 -1.48 -11.79 5.93
C LEU A 126 -2.24 -12.29 4.69
N LEU A 127 -2.66 -13.57 4.66
CA LEU A 127 -3.42 -14.12 3.55
C LEU A 127 -4.80 -13.43 3.37
N LYS A 128 -5.42 -12.97 4.45
CA LYS A 128 -6.65 -12.16 4.36
C LYS A 128 -6.37 -10.79 3.73
N MET A 129 -5.28 -10.12 4.13
CA MET A 129 -4.88 -8.82 3.57
C MET A 129 -4.52 -8.95 2.09
N ILE A 130 -3.78 -9.99 1.72
CA ILE A 130 -3.44 -10.28 0.32
C ILE A 130 -4.70 -10.43 -0.53
N ARG A 131 -5.66 -11.26 -0.09
CA ARG A 131 -6.93 -11.45 -0.81
C ARG A 131 -7.71 -10.15 -0.91
N PHE A 132 -7.75 -9.36 0.16
CA PHE A 132 -8.40 -8.05 0.15
C PHE A 132 -7.79 -7.12 -0.92
N ILE A 133 -6.46 -7.02 -1.00
CA ILE A 133 -5.78 -6.21 -2.02
C ILE A 133 -6.13 -6.69 -3.43
N LEU A 134 -6.14 -8.00 -3.66
CA LEU A 134 -6.51 -8.59 -4.94
C LEU A 134 -7.98 -8.32 -5.30
N TYR A 135 -8.91 -8.41 -4.34
CA TYR A 135 -10.32 -8.05 -4.58
C TYR A 135 -10.48 -6.56 -4.89
N VAL A 136 -9.76 -5.68 -4.19
CA VAL A 136 -9.78 -4.23 -4.44
C VAL A 136 -9.19 -3.88 -5.82
N SER A 137 -8.30 -4.72 -6.38
CA SER A 137 -7.73 -4.45 -7.70
C SER A 137 -8.79 -4.45 -8.83
N ILE A 138 -9.89 -5.19 -8.69
CA ILE A 138 -10.98 -5.23 -9.68
C ILE A 138 -11.69 -3.88 -9.76
N PRO A 139 -12.34 -3.36 -8.69
CA PRO A 139 -12.98 -2.05 -8.74
C PRO A 139 -11.98 -0.91 -9.01
N MET A 140 -10.71 -1.07 -8.60
CA MET A 140 -9.67 -0.11 -8.94
C MET A 140 -9.42 -0.06 -10.45
N THR A 141 -9.39 -1.21 -11.13
CA THR A 141 -9.27 -1.27 -12.60
C THR A 141 -10.46 -0.63 -13.28
N ILE A 142 -11.69 -0.89 -12.82
CA ILE A 142 -12.89 -0.22 -13.34
C ILE A 142 -12.77 1.30 -13.19
N LEU A 143 -12.34 1.75 -12.02
CA LEU A 143 -12.16 3.18 -11.75
C LEU A 143 -11.15 3.84 -12.69
N ILE A 144 -9.99 3.22 -12.93
CA ILE A 144 -8.99 3.80 -13.84
C ILE A 144 -9.45 3.78 -15.30
N VAL A 145 -10.24 2.80 -15.71
CA VAL A 145 -10.87 2.80 -17.05
C VAL A 145 -11.81 4.01 -17.18
N ILE A 146 -12.68 4.22 -16.20
CA ILE A 146 -13.57 5.37 -16.18
C ILE A 146 -12.77 6.69 -16.20
N GLN A 147 -11.72 6.80 -15.38
CA GLN A 147 -10.85 7.97 -15.34
C GLN A 147 -10.17 8.25 -16.67
N PHE A 148 -9.69 7.20 -17.34
CA PHE A 148 -8.98 7.31 -18.61
C PHE A 148 -9.87 7.82 -19.75
N TYR A 149 -11.10 7.30 -19.85
CA TYR A 149 -12.05 7.68 -20.92
C TYR A 149 -12.89 8.92 -20.57
N SER A 150 -12.83 9.41 -19.33
CA SER A 150 -13.53 10.63 -18.94
C SER A 150 -12.69 11.88 -19.26
N PRO A 151 -13.33 12.99 -19.63
CA PRO A 151 -12.61 14.24 -19.84
C PRO A 151 -11.88 14.67 -18.56
N PRO A 152 -10.76 15.41 -18.71
CA PRO A 152 -10.01 15.90 -17.54
C PRO A 152 -10.84 16.69 -16.54
N SER A 153 -11.88 17.41 -16.96
CA SER A 153 -12.80 18.19 -16.11
C SER A 153 -13.84 17.35 -15.38
N ALA A 154 -13.94 16.04 -15.67
CA ALA A 154 -14.93 15.18 -15.03
C ALA A 154 -14.68 15.04 -13.53
N TRP A 155 -15.76 14.87 -12.75
CA TRP A 155 -15.68 14.68 -11.30
C TRP A 155 -14.74 13.54 -10.88
N VAL A 156 -14.70 12.45 -11.66
CA VAL A 156 -13.84 11.29 -11.40
C VAL A 156 -12.34 11.62 -11.53
N ASN A 157 -11.99 12.66 -12.31
CA ASN A 157 -10.63 13.14 -12.55
C ASN A 157 -10.24 14.35 -11.69
N ARG A 158 -11.05 14.69 -10.67
CA ARG A 158 -10.69 15.77 -9.73
C ARG A 158 -9.37 15.52 -9.05
N GLY A 159 -8.58 16.59 -8.91
CA GLY A 159 -7.34 16.61 -8.19
C GLY A 159 -7.52 16.66 -6.67
N ILE A 160 -6.40 16.72 -5.97
CA ILE A 160 -6.36 16.90 -4.52
C ILE A 160 -6.94 18.28 -4.18
N GLY A 161 -7.81 18.34 -3.16
CA GLY A 161 -8.50 19.58 -2.79
C GLY A 161 -9.77 19.84 -3.60
N GLY A 162 -10.13 18.96 -4.54
CA GLY A 162 -11.37 19.08 -5.35
C GLY A 162 -11.27 20.10 -6.47
N GLU A 163 -10.15 20.79 -6.63
CA GLU A 163 -9.92 21.78 -7.68
C GLU A 163 -9.27 21.11 -8.90
N GLY A 164 -9.76 21.47 -10.08
CA GLY A 164 -9.20 21.20 -11.40
C GLY A 164 -8.66 19.78 -11.66
N THR A 165 -8.13 19.58 -12.83
CA THR A 165 -7.27 18.44 -13.13
C THR A 165 -5.91 18.72 -12.54
N ALA A 166 -5.67 18.27 -11.33
CA ALA A 166 -4.38 18.43 -10.71
C ALA A 166 -3.32 17.75 -11.57
N GLY A 167 -2.60 18.53 -12.37
CA GLY A 167 -1.24 18.26 -12.81
C GLY A 167 -0.87 16.86 -13.29
N PHE A 168 -1.85 16.01 -13.59
CA PHE A 168 -1.58 14.72 -14.20
C PHE A 168 -1.20 15.00 -15.65
N ALA A 169 0.05 14.69 -15.98
CA ALA A 169 0.53 14.82 -17.34
C ALA A 169 -0.48 14.19 -18.30
N THR A 170 -1.13 15.03 -19.09
CA THR A 170 -2.01 14.60 -20.17
C THR A 170 -1.14 14.23 -21.36
N ILE A 171 -1.45 13.11 -21.99
CA ILE A 171 -0.90 12.78 -23.29
C ILE A 171 -2.06 12.96 -24.27
N GLU A 172 -1.95 13.97 -25.13
CA GLU A 172 -3.05 14.43 -25.98
C GLU A 172 -4.27 14.86 -25.16
N SER A 173 -5.39 14.15 -25.24
CA SER A 173 -6.61 14.41 -24.46
C SER A 173 -6.79 13.46 -23.27
N TYR A 174 -5.88 12.50 -23.07
CA TYR A 174 -6.01 11.50 -22.01
C TYR A 174 -5.19 11.86 -20.78
N SER A 175 -5.80 11.77 -19.60
CA SER A 175 -5.11 11.95 -18.33
C SER A 175 -4.60 10.61 -17.80
N ARG A 176 -3.44 10.62 -17.15
CA ARG A 176 -2.93 9.42 -16.45
C ARG A 176 -3.79 9.14 -15.21
N PRO A 177 -4.54 8.04 -15.15
CA PRO A 177 -5.45 7.80 -14.05
C PRO A 177 -4.70 7.43 -12.76
N PRO A 178 -4.94 8.14 -11.63
CA PRO A 178 -4.34 7.80 -10.35
C PRO A 178 -5.16 6.78 -9.54
N GLY A 179 -6.33 6.37 -10.00
CA GLY A 179 -7.25 5.57 -9.21
C GLY A 179 -7.69 6.30 -7.94
N THR A 180 -7.71 5.61 -6.81
CA THR A 180 -7.98 6.20 -5.49
C THR A 180 -6.79 6.94 -4.89
N PHE A 181 -5.60 6.83 -5.48
CA PHE A 181 -4.39 7.46 -4.95
C PHE A 181 -4.30 8.94 -5.29
N SER A 182 -3.56 9.68 -4.49
CA SER A 182 -3.33 11.11 -4.69
C SER A 182 -2.57 11.40 -6.00
N PHE A 183 -1.67 10.50 -6.42
CA PHE A 183 -0.83 10.61 -7.61
C PHE A 183 -0.73 9.27 -8.35
N THR A 184 -0.42 9.33 -9.63
CA THR A 184 -0.23 8.14 -10.49
C THR A 184 0.86 7.20 -9.99
N ALA A 185 1.92 7.72 -9.37
CA ALA A 185 2.97 6.91 -8.76
C ALA A 185 2.43 5.95 -7.68
N GLY A 186 1.48 6.40 -6.86
CA GLY A 186 0.82 5.56 -5.86
C GLY A 186 0.07 4.39 -6.49
N TYR A 187 -0.64 4.63 -7.59
CA TYR A 187 -1.31 3.58 -8.35
C TYR A 187 -0.32 2.57 -8.94
N VAL A 188 0.80 3.04 -9.51
CA VAL A 188 1.85 2.16 -10.05
C VAL A 188 2.46 1.27 -8.97
N CYS A 189 2.74 1.82 -7.78
CA CYS A 189 3.20 1.04 -6.63
C CYS A 189 2.15 0.00 -6.18
N PHE A 190 0.86 0.37 -6.17
CA PHE A 190 -0.23 -0.56 -5.88
C PHE A 190 -0.25 -1.72 -6.88
N GLN A 191 -0.13 -1.44 -8.19
CA GLN A 191 -0.09 -2.46 -9.23
C GLN A 191 1.15 -3.36 -9.13
N ALA A 192 2.30 -2.83 -8.70
CA ALA A 192 3.48 -3.65 -8.42
C ALA A 192 3.19 -4.70 -7.33
N ILE A 193 2.52 -4.29 -6.25
CA ILE A 193 2.09 -5.21 -5.19
C ILE A 193 1.08 -6.22 -5.75
N VAL A 194 0.05 -5.78 -6.47
CA VAL A 194 -0.96 -6.67 -7.09
C VAL A 194 -0.29 -7.70 -7.99
N GLY A 195 0.67 -7.31 -8.84
CA GLY A 195 1.41 -8.22 -9.70
C GLY A 195 2.17 -9.30 -8.93
N CYS A 196 2.91 -8.93 -7.87
CA CYS A 196 3.57 -9.89 -6.99
C CYS A 196 2.58 -10.87 -6.33
N LEU A 197 1.44 -10.37 -5.87
CA LEU A 197 0.42 -11.19 -5.21
C LEU A 197 -0.31 -12.11 -6.19
N LEU A 198 -0.57 -11.64 -7.42
CA LEU A 198 -1.12 -12.48 -8.50
C LEU A 198 -0.14 -13.59 -8.85
N LEU A 199 1.15 -13.28 -9.02
CA LEU A 199 2.17 -14.27 -9.29
C LEU A 199 2.20 -15.35 -8.20
N TYR A 200 2.14 -14.96 -6.93
CA TYR A 200 2.05 -15.89 -5.81
C TYR A 200 0.82 -16.81 -5.93
N TYR A 201 -0.36 -16.26 -6.22
CA TYR A 201 -1.59 -17.07 -6.34
C TYR A 201 -1.62 -17.92 -7.62
N LEU A 202 -1.07 -17.46 -8.72
CA LEU A 202 -0.97 -18.27 -9.97
C LEU A 202 -0.14 -19.53 -9.73
N ILE A 203 0.94 -19.44 -8.95
CA ILE A 203 1.84 -20.56 -8.66
C ILE A 203 1.29 -21.43 -7.53
N MET A 204 0.87 -20.82 -6.44
CA MET A 204 0.62 -21.52 -5.15
C MET A 204 -0.86 -21.79 -4.84
N ASN A 205 -1.81 -21.31 -5.66
CA ASN A 205 -3.25 -21.39 -5.33
C ASN A 205 -3.71 -22.82 -5.03
N LYS A 206 -3.25 -23.80 -5.80
CA LYS A 206 -3.61 -25.21 -5.64
C LYS A 206 -3.08 -25.83 -4.33
N GLN A 207 -1.97 -25.32 -3.80
CA GLN A 207 -1.31 -25.80 -2.59
C GLN A 207 -1.90 -25.17 -1.31
N LEU A 208 -2.69 -24.09 -1.46
CA LEU A 208 -3.33 -23.43 -0.33
C LEU A 208 -4.53 -24.25 0.18
N SER A 209 -4.84 -24.11 1.46
CA SER A 209 -6.08 -24.65 2.04
C SER A 209 -7.30 -24.03 1.35
N GLU A 210 -8.42 -24.76 1.25
CA GLU A 210 -9.65 -24.30 0.58
C GLU A 210 -10.12 -22.92 1.04
N LYS A 211 -10.03 -22.65 2.34
CA LYS A 211 -10.38 -21.36 2.94
C LYS A 211 -9.54 -20.18 2.37
N ASN A 212 -8.32 -20.44 1.89
CA ASN A 212 -7.38 -19.43 1.43
C ASN A 212 -7.23 -19.41 -0.08
N ARG A 213 -7.84 -20.36 -0.80
CA ARG A 213 -7.85 -20.39 -2.26
C ARG A 213 -8.71 -19.27 -2.83
N ILE A 214 -8.33 -18.80 -4.01
CA ILE A 214 -9.14 -17.94 -4.86
C ILE A 214 -9.70 -18.82 -5.98
N PRO A 215 -11.00 -18.75 -6.30
CA PRO A 215 -11.57 -19.46 -7.45
C PRO A 215 -10.82 -19.11 -8.74
N ASN A 216 -10.55 -20.12 -9.57
CA ASN A 216 -9.74 -19.93 -10.79
C ASN A 216 -10.35 -18.89 -11.74
N LEU A 217 -11.69 -18.85 -11.86
CA LEU A 217 -12.37 -17.82 -12.66
C LEU A 217 -12.08 -16.42 -12.15
N LEU A 218 -12.13 -16.23 -10.83
CA LEU A 218 -11.85 -14.91 -10.22
C LEU A 218 -10.37 -14.53 -10.36
N LEU A 219 -9.46 -15.50 -10.24
CA LEU A 219 -8.04 -15.28 -10.48
C LEU A 219 -7.77 -14.88 -11.93
N LEU A 220 -8.48 -15.50 -12.89
CA LEU A 220 -8.42 -15.12 -14.30
C LEU A 220 -8.91 -13.67 -14.52
N VAL A 221 -10.05 -13.30 -13.89
CA VAL A 221 -10.56 -11.92 -13.95
C VAL A 221 -9.55 -10.93 -13.38
N MET A 222 -8.98 -11.21 -12.21
CA MET A 222 -7.96 -10.34 -11.60
C MET A 222 -6.72 -10.18 -12.47
N THR A 223 -6.28 -11.28 -13.11
CA THR A 223 -5.15 -11.25 -14.05
C THR A 223 -5.50 -10.43 -15.30
N GLY A 224 -6.70 -10.59 -15.85
CA GLY A 224 -7.20 -9.77 -16.95
C GLY A 224 -7.27 -8.28 -16.59
N CYS A 225 -7.78 -7.94 -15.40
CA CYS A 225 -7.79 -6.58 -14.87
C CYS A 225 -6.36 -6.01 -14.73
N TYR A 226 -5.42 -6.80 -14.24
CA TYR A 226 -4.02 -6.39 -14.14
C TYR A 226 -3.41 -6.10 -15.50
N LEU A 227 -3.59 -6.99 -16.50
CA LEU A 227 -3.08 -6.79 -17.86
C LEU A 227 -3.74 -5.58 -18.54
N LEU A 228 -5.05 -5.38 -18.37
CA LEU A 228 -5.77 -4.22 -18.89
C LEU A 228 -5.25 -2.91 -18.28
N SER A 229 -4.79 -2.93 -17.05
CA SER A 229 -4.25 -1.74 -16.38
C SER A 229 -2.95 -1.22 -17.00
N ILE A 230 -2.20 -2.05 -17.73
CA ILE A 230 -0.91 -1.68 -18.33
C ILE A 230 -1.07 -0.54 -19.35
N PRO A 231 -1.83 -0.69 -20.44
CA PRO A 231 -2.01 0.39 -21.40
C PRO A 231 -2.75 1.59 -20.81
N ILE A 232 -3.76 1.37 -19.96
CA ILE A 232 -4.60 2.43 -19.39
C ILE A 232 -3.81 3.33 -18.45
N SER A 233 -2.85 2.79 -17.67
CA SER A 233 -2.04 3.59 -16.74
C SER A 233 -1.07 4.54 -17.43
N ILE A 234 -0.79 4.36 -18.72
CA ILE A 234 0.24 5.09 -19.49
C ILE A 234 1.57 5.16 -18.70
N SER A 235 1.92 4.08 -18.01
CA SER A 235 3.10 4.03 -17.14
C SER A 235 4.16 3.08 -17.68
N ARG A 236 5.29 3.63 -18.10
CA ARG A 236 6.47 2.83 -18.49
C ARG A 236 6.94 1.93 -17.35
N THR A 237 6.92 2.44 -16.12
CA THR A 237 7.31 1.67 -14.93
C THR A 237 6.40 0.45 -14.73
N HIS A 238 5.08 0.60 -14.88
CA HIS A 238 4.15 -0.52 -14.77
C HIS A 238 4.38 -1.58 -15.85
N PHE A 239 4.66 -1.15 -17.08
CA PHE A 239 5.02 -2.05 -18.17
C PHE A 239 6.29 -2.86 -17.86
N PHE A 240 7.39 -2.21 -17.47
CA PHE A 240 8.63 -2.90 -17.12
C PHE A 240 8.48 -3.85 -15.93
N GLN A 241 7.73 -3.45 -14.89
CA GLN A 241 7.41 -4.33 -13.76
C GLN A 241 6.68 -5.60 -14.24
N THR A 242 5.74 -5.46 -15.15
CA THR A 242 5.02 -6.62 -15.71
C THR A 242 5.95 -7.54 -16.49
N CYS A 243 6.86 -7.00 -17.31
CA CYS A 243 7.86 -7.82 -17.99
C CYS A 243 8.70 -8.64 -17.00
N VAL A 244 9.15 -8.04 -15.91
CA VAL A 244 9.88 -8.74 -14.84
C VAL A 244 9.01 -9.85 -14.22
N PHE A 245 7.75 -9.59 -13.92
CA PHE A 245 6.83 -10.60 -13.37
C PHE A 245 6.59 -11.77 -14.32
N LEU A 246 6.46 -11.51 -15.62
CA LEU A 246 6.32 -12.56 -16.64
C LEU A 246 7.58 -13.43 -16.76
N LEU A 247 8.77 -12.84 -16.66
CA LEU A 247 10.02 -13.60 -16.60
C LEU A 247 10.05 -14.53 -15.39
N PHE A 248 9.71 -14.04 -14.19
CA PHE A 248 9.63 -14.87 -12.99
C PHE A 248 8.58 -15.98 -13.11
N LEU A 249 7.42 -15.70 -13.70
CA LEU A 249 6.40 -16.70 -13.95
C LEU A 249 6.92 -17.79 -14.89
N GLY A 250 7.59 -17.41 -15.98
CA GLY A 250 8.22 -18.35 -16.91
C GLY A 250 9.23 -19.26 -16.23
N PHE A 251 10.14 -18.70 -15.42
CA PHE A 251 11.10 -19.51 -14.63
C PHE A 251 10.39 -20.45 -13.65
N ALA A 252 9.37 -19.99 -12.95
CA ALA A 252 8.63 -20.79 -11.97
C ALA A 252 7.81 -21.93 -12.60
N THR A 253 7.45 -21.83 -13.88
CA THR A 253 6.70 -22.88 -14.60
C THR A 253 7.62 -23.88 -15.30
N MET A 254 8.91 -23.57 -15.43
CA MET A 254 9.93 -24.48 -16.00
C MET A 254 10.53 -25.46 -14.97
N GLN A 255 10.31 -25.21 -13.67
CA GLN A 255 10.71 -26.10 -12.57
C GLN A 255 9.59 -27.05 -12.16
#